data_a5bcb03818ab9e68489c13cd49c58876
#
_entry.id   a5bcb03818ab9e68489c13cd49c58876
#
_cell.length_a   1.000
_cell.length_b   1.000
_cell.length_c   1.000
_cell.angle_alpha   90.00
_cell.angle_beta   90.00
_cell.angle_gamma   90.00
#
_symmetry.space_group_name_H-M   'P 1'
#
loop_
_entity.id
_entity.type
_entity.pdbx_description
1 polymer ?
#
loop_
_entity_poly.entity_id
_entity_poly.type
_entity_poly.pdbx_seq_one_letter_code
_entity_poly.pdbx_strand_id
1 'polypeptide(L)'
;MVKSMTGYGRARETLHQRDITVEVRSVNNRFLDCTVKMPRAYVFAEDAVKARVRAAVSRGKVDVFVTIDASAADVSVVTVNQPLARGYYQALTQLRDMFSLEGEITSMALAKLPDVLTVSKAEEDLETVAADICQVLDQALAAYNDMRAVEGRRLAEDIAGRLVTIETAVGRVERQSPQTVSAYRERLEKKMREVLASTTIDEGRILTEAAIFADKVAVDEETVRLRSHVAQLRTMLQAQRPTGKDMDFLMQEFNRECNTIGSKCSDLAVTQDVVAMKAEVEKIREQVQNIE
;
A
#
# COMPACT_ATOMS: atom_id res chain seq x y z
N MET A 1 6.10 4.02 -13.43
CA MET A 1 6.93 3.85 -12.20
C MET A 1 6.06 3.21 -11.13
N VAL A 2 6.57 2.20 -10.48
CA VAL A 2 5.92 1.51 -9.37
C VAL A 2 5.72 2.44 -8.17
N LYS A 3 4.62 2.26 -7.42
CA LYS A 3 4.30 2.98 -6.19
C LYS A 3 4.26 2.00 -5.03
N SER A 4 4.56 2.48 -3.81
CA SER A 4 4.34 1.68 -2.61
C SER A 4 2.84 1.58 -2.30
N MET A 5 2.39 0.44 -1.76
CA MET A 5 1.03 0.29 -1.22
C MET A 5 0.86 0.95 0.14
N THR A 6 1.95 1.22 0.85
CA THR A 6 1.95 1.97 2.09
C THR A 6 2.17 3.44 1.80
N GLY A 7 1.45 4.31 2.50
CA GLY A 7 1.59 5.74 2.32
C GLY A 7 0.91 6.52 3.44
N TYR A 8 1.33 7.77 3.56
CA TYR A 8 0.75 8.75 4.46
C TYR A 8 0.71 10.12 3.78
N GLY A 9 -0.40 10.80 3.92
CA GLY A 9 -0.55 12.19 3.49
C GLY A 9 -1.38 12.97 4.48
N ARG A 10 -1.05 14.21 4.69
CA ARG A 10 -1.79 15.12 5.57
C ARG A 10 -1.87 16.48 4.93
N ALA A 11 -3.04 17.09 5.01
CA ALA A 11 -3.24 18.49 4.67
C ALA A 11 -4.08 19.16 5.74
N ARG A 12 -3.89 20.47 5.89
CA ARG A 12 -4.66 21.34 6.77
C ARG A 12 -4.88 22.66 6.09
N GLU A 13 -6.12 23.11 6.06
CA GLU A 13 -6.49 24.41 5.48
C GLU A 13 -7.65 25.00 6.26
N THR A 14 -7.68 26.33 6.36
CA THR A 14 -8.80 27.06 6.97
C THR A 14 -9.67 27.60 5.84
N LEU A 15 -10.87 27.05 5.67
CA LEU A 15 -11.84 27.41 4.66
C LEU A 15 -13.15 27.84 5.33
N HIS A 16 -13.73 28.96 4.92
CA HIS A 16 -14.99 29.49 5.45
C HIS A 16 -15.06 29.45 6.99
N GLN A 17 -13.97 29.91 7.66
CA GLN A 17 -13.79 29.92 9.11
C GLN A 17 -13.79 28.54 9.80
N ARG A 18 -13.60 27.45 9.03
CA ARG A 18 -13.41 26.09 9.54
C ARG A 18 -11.96 25.69 9.32
N ASP A 19 -11.33 25.18 10.34
CA ASP A 19 -9.99 24.59 10.26
C ASP A 19 -10.13 23.10 9.99
N ILE A 20 -9.89 22.69 8.77
CA ILE A 20 -10.09 21.33 8.28
C ILE A 20 -8.73 20.64 8.19
N THR A 21 -8.58 19.52 8.85
CA THR A 21 -7.40 18.66 8.73
C THR A 21 -7.83 17.31 8.20
N VAL A 22 -7.17 16.84 7.15
CA VAL A 22 -7.38 15.52 6.57
C VAL A 22 -6.07 14.74 6.61
N GLU A 23 -6.13 13.53 7.14
CA GLU A 23 -5.03 12.56 7.12
C GLU A 23 -5.47 11.31 6.35
N VAL A 24 -4.61 10.86 5.43
CA VAL A 24 -4.81 9.64 4.64
C VAL A 24 -3.67 8.67 4.96
N ARG A 25 -4.01 7.44 5.32
CA ARG A 25 -3.03 6.37 5.57
C ARG A 25 -3.44 5.13 4.79
N SER A 26 -2.46 4.39 4.28
CA SER A 26 -2.74 3.09 3.69
C SER A 26 -1.77 2.01 4.16
N VAL A 27 -2.28 0.78 4.15
CA VAL A 27 -1.51 -0.44 4.32
C VAL A 27 -1.86 -1.42 3.21
N ASN A 28 -0.93 -2.37 2.96
CA ASN A 28 -1.16 -3.40 1.96
C ASN A 28 -2.45 -4.16 2.24
N ASN A 29 -3.31 -4.26 1.22
CA ASN A 29 -4.47 -5.12 1.20
C ASN A 29 -4.77 -5.57 -0.23
N ARG A 30 -5.35 -6.78 -0.38
CA ARG A 30 -5.67 -7.36 -1.68
C ARG A 30 -6.68 -6.55 -2.48
N PHE A 31 -7.65 -5.94 -1.81
CA PHE A 31 -8.71 -5.11 -2.38
C PHE A 31 -8.65 -3.71 -1.81
N LEU A 32 -9.25 -2.75 -2.51
CA LEU A 32 -9.44 -1.42 -1.96
C LEU A 32 -10.52 -1.48 -0.87
N ASP A 33 -10.12 -1.21 0.36
CA ASP A 33 -10.99 -1.02 1.51
C ASP A 33 -10.79 0.40 2.04
N CYS A 34 -11.84 1.21 2.03
CA CYS A 34 -11.77 2.62 2.42
C CYS A 34 -12.65 2.87 3.64
N THR A 35 -12.02 3.20 4.74
CA THR A 35 -12.68 3.62 5.99
C THR A 35 -12.50 5.11 6.19
N VAL A 36 -13.60 5.83 6.37
CA VAL A 36 -13.59 7.27 6.66
C VAL A 36 -14.03 7.49 8.11
N LYS A 37 -13.23 8.23 8.86
CA LYS A 37 -13.54 8.64 10.24
C LYS A 37 -13.65 10.15 10.28
N MET A 38 -14.84 10.65 10.60
CA MET A 38 -15.12 12.08 10.69
C MET A 38 -16.12 12.37 11.81
N PRO A 39 -16.25 13.62 12.29
CA PRO A 39 -17.23 14.00 13.27
C PRO A 39 -18.66 13.78 12.74
N ARG A 40 -19.58 13.38 13.62
CA ARG A 40 -20.98 13.01 13.25
C ARG A 40 -21.71 14.09 12.46
N ALA A 41 -21.44 15.36 12.74
CA ALA A 41 -22.05 16.49 12.04
C ALA A 41 -21.75 16.51 10.53
N TYR A 42 -20.67 15.89 10.08
CA TYR A 42 -20.19 15.95 8.70
C TYR A 42 -20.28 14.61 7.92
N VAL A 43 -20.97 13.60 8.49
CA VAL A 43 -21.12 12.26 7.86
C VAL A 43 -21.78 12.34 6.48
N PHE A 44 -22.55 13.37 6.19
CA PHE A 44 -23.14 13.61 4.85
C PHE A 44 -22.08 13.72 3.74
N ALA A 45 -20.83 14.10 4.06
CA ALA A 45 -19.73 14.20 3.10
C ALA A 45 -18.97 12.87 2.89
N GLU A 46 -19.29 11.80 3.64
CA GLU A 46 -18.55 10.53 3.62
C GLU A 46 -18.48 9.90 2.22
N ASP A 47 -19.59 9.89 1.50
CA ASP A 47 -19.65 9.29 0.16
C ASP A 47 -18.82 10.07 -0.85
N ALA A 48 -18.80 11.41 -0.76
CA ALA A 48 -17.95 12.26 -1.60
C ALA A 48 -16.46 12.00 -1.32
N VAL A 49 -16.06 11.88 -0.06
CA VAL A 49 -14.70 11.52 0.37
C VAL A 49 -14.31 10.15 -0.18
N LYS A 50 -15.16 9.12 0.00
CA LYS A 50 -14.91 7.77 -0.54
C LYS A 50 -14.78 7.74 -2.05
N ALA A 51 -15.60 8.52 -2.77
CA ALA A 51 -15.51 8.63 -4.22
C ALA A 51 -14.16 9.19 -4.68
N ARG A 52 -13.65 10.26 -4.01
CA ARG A 52 -12.34 10.84 -4.30
C ARG A 52 -11.20 9.86 -4.03
N VAL A 53 -11.25 9.14 -2.91
CA VAL A 53 -10.25 8.11 -2.58
C VAL A 53 -10.23 7.01 -3.64
N ARG A 54 -11.39 6.51 -4.07
CA ARG A 54 -11.49 5.46 -5.11
C ARG A 54 -10.96 5.92 -6.47
N ALA A 55 -11.04 7.20 -6.78
CA ALA A 55 -10.44 7.76 -8.00
C ALA A 55 -8.90 7.86 -7.91
N ALA A 56 -8.35 8.01 -6.72
CA ALA A 56 -6.91 8.24 -6.50
C ALA A 56 -6.12 6.96 -6.17
N VAL A 57 -6.80 5.90 -5.65
CA VAL A 57 -6.17 4.67 -5.16
C VAL A 57 -6.92 3.46 -5.69
N SER A 58 -6.20 2.51 -6.31
CA SER A 58 -6.79 1.32 -6.91
C SER A 58 -6.82 0.10 -5.97
N ARG A 59 -5.94 0.06 -4.95
CA ARG A 59 -5.75 -1.08 -4.06
C ARG A 59 -5.23 -0.64 -2.68
N GLY A 60 -5.44 -1.49 -1.67
CA GLY A 60 -4.96 -1.24 -0.30
C GLY A 60 -6.09 -0.94 0.67
N LYS A 61 -5.82 -1.05 1.97
CA LYS A 61 -6.71 -0.55 3.01
C LYS A 61 -6.34 0.89 3.30
N VAL A 62 -7.27 1.82 3.05
CA VAL A 62 -7.10 3.26 3.19
C VAL A 62 -7.96 3.76 4.34
N ASP A 63 -7.33 4.32 5.35
CA ASP A 63 -8.00 5.01 6.45
C ASP A 63 -7.88 6.53 6.24
N VAL A 64 -9.02 7.22 6.18
CA VAL A 64 -9.11 8.67 6.09
C VAL A 64 -9.64 9.21 7.40
N PHE A 65 -8.90 10.14 8.00
CA PHE A 65 -9.30 10.84 9.22
C PHE A 65 -9.55 12.31 8.87
N VAL A 66 -10.78 12.76 9.12
CA VAL A 66 -11.18 14.15 8.92
C VAL A 66 -11.44 14.78 10.30
N THR A 67 -10.74 15.84 10.59
CA THR A 67 -10.94 16.65 11.81
C THR A 67 -11.33 18.05 11.39
N ILE A 68 -12.39 18.58 11.96
CA ILE A 68 -12.91 19.91 11.66
C ILE A 68 -13.09 20.67 12.96
N ASP A 69 -12.42 21.82 13.07
CA ASP A 69 -12.65 22.81 14.11
C ASP A 69 -13.41 23.97 13.50
N ALA A 70 -14.67 24.09 13.89
CA ALA A 70 -15.58 25.14 13.42
C ALA A 70 -15.83 26.22 14.49
N SER A 71 -15.00 26.29 15.54
CA SER A 71 -15.18 27.23 16.67
C SER A 71 -15.23 28.70 16.22
N ALA A 72 -14.55 29.05 15.13
CA ALA A 72 -14.59 30.38 14.53
C ALA A 72 -15.84 30.63 13.66
N ALA A 73 -16.48 29.57 13.14
CA ALA A 73 -17.67 29.62 12.32
C ALA A 73 -18.99 29.57 13.12
N ASP A 74 -18.92 29.32 14.44
CA ASP A 74 -20.07 29.22 15.32
C ASP A 74 -20.77 30.58 15.51
N VAL A 75 -21.41 31.05 14.44
CA VAL A 75 -22.28 32.22 14.51
C VAL A 75 -23.61 31.79 15.13
N SER A 76 -23.81 32.18 16.40
CA SER A 76 -25.09 31.96 17.07
C SER A 76 -26.11 33.00 16.56
N VAL A 77 -27.22 32.50 16.03
CA VAL A 77 -28.34 33.32 15.60
C VAL A 77 -29.40 33.28 16.70
N VAL A 78 -29.81 34.45 17.15
CA VAL A 78 -30.91 34.58 18.09
C VAL A 78 -32.17 34.85 17.31
N THR A 79 -33.13 33.95 17.40
CA THR A 79 -34.43 34.06 16.75
C THR A 79 -35.54 34.27 17.76
N VAL A 80 -36.54 35.04 17.38
CA VAL A 80 -37.76 35.27 18.21
C VAL A 80 -38.83 34.29 17.77
N ASN A 81 -39.32 33.44 18.66
CA ASN A 81 -40.51 32.62 18.41
C ASN A 81 -41.76 33.51 18.47
N GLN A 82 -42.07 34.15 17.34
CA GLN A 82 -43.16 35.12 17.23
C GLN A 82 -44.52 34.58 17.67
N PRO A 83 -44.97 33.36 17.31
CA PRO A 83 -46.24 32.81 17.75
C PRO A 83 -46.33 32.70 19.29
N LEU A 84 -45.26 32.18 19.88
CA LEU A 84 -45.18 31.99 21.34
C LEU A 84 -45.11 33.31 22.08
N ALA A 85 -44.30 34.28 21.63
CA ALA A 85 -44.19 35.61 22.17
C ALA A 85 -45.54 36.33 22.13
N ARG A 86 -46.29 36.19 21.06
CA ARG A 86 -47.66 36.75 20.90
C ARG A 86 -48.62 36.08 21.90
N GLY A 87 -48.55 34.77 22.07
CA GLY A 87 -49.37 34.05 23.02
C GLY A 87 -49.13 34.49 24.48
N TYR A 88 -47.88 34.64 24.86
CA TYR A 88 -47.48 35.17 26.19
C TYR A 88 -47.94 36.60 26.38
N TYR A 89 -47.79 37.44 25.40
CA TYR A 89 -48.29 38.84 25.46
C TYR A 89 -49.78 38.92 25.72
N GLN A 90 -50.55 38.11 24.97
CA GLN A 90 -52.04 38.06 25.14
C GLN A 90 -52.39 37.51 26.54
N ALA A 91 -51.75 36.42 27.00
CA ALA A 91 -52.00 35.88 28.35
C ALA A 91 -51.70 36.85 29.46
N LEU A 92 -50.56 37.55 29.36
CA LEU A 92 -50.15 38.57 30.35
C LEU A 92 -51.16 39.78 30.35
N THR A 93 -51.66 40.18 29.16
CA THR A 93 -52.67 41.21 29.05
C THR A 93 -53.95 40.80 29.73
N GLN A 94 -54.41 39.55 29.50
CA GLN A 94 -55.63 39.01 30.15
C GLN A 94 -55.46 38.94 31.65
N LEU A 95 -54.30 38.50 32.21
CA LEU A 95 -54.04 38.46 33.65
C LEU A 95 -54.05 39.86 34.25
N ARG A 96 -53.44 40.84 33.56
CA ARG A 96 -53.46 42.23 34.00
C ARG A 96 -54.89 42.77 34.10
N ASP A 97 -55.68 42.56 33.07
CA ASP A 97 -57.02 43.09 32.99
C ASP A 97 -58.01 42.37 33.94
N MET A 98 -57.86 41.05 34.13
CA MET A 98 -58.69 40.23 35.03
C MET A 98 -58.45 40.55 36.53
N PHE A 99 -57.23 40.83 36.91
CA PHE A 99 -56.87 41.07 38.31
C PHE A 99 -56.57 42.55 38.61
N SER A 100 -56.83 43.45 37.67
CA SER A 100 -56.54 44.90 37.78
C SER A 100 -55.10 45.18 38.26
N LEU A 101 -54.12 44.42 37.69
CA LEU A 101 -52.72 44.59 38.04
C LEU A 101 -52.10 45.83 37.33
N GLU A 102 -51.28 46.55 38.08
CA GLU A 102 -50.53 47.66 37.48
C GLU A 102 -49.19 47.17 36.88
N GLY A 103 -48.74 47.74 35.79
CA GLY A 103 -47.44 47.51 35.19
C GLY A 103 -47.53 47.35 33.67
N GLU A 104 -46.42 47.74 32.97
CA GLU A 104 -46.28 47.57 31.56
C GLU A 104 -45.63 46.23 31.17
N ILE A 105 -46.13 45.59 30.13
CA ILE A 105 -45.48 44.36 29.58
C ILE A 105 -44.31 44.85 28.72
N THR A 106 -43.09 44.72 29.27
CA THR A 106 -41.87 45.15 28.58
C THR A 106 -41.30 44.06 27.68
N SER A 107 -40.53 44.49 26.65
CA SER A 107 -39.81 43.54 25.79
C SER A 107 -38.87 42.62 26.58
N MET A 108 -38.26 43.15 27.65
CA MET A 108 -37.38 42.34 28.53
C MET A 108 -38.16 41.29 29.31
N ALA A 109 -39.40 41.59 29.75
CA ALA A 109 -40.26 40.61 30.40
C ALA A 109 -40.62 39.45 29.46
N LEU A 110 -41.01 39.76 28.22
CA LEU A 110 -41.30 38.76 27.18
C LEU A 110 -40.05 37.95 26.80
N ALA A 111 -38.90 38.60 26.63
CA ALA A 111 -37.65 37.93 26.27
C ALA A 111 -37.18 36.91 27.32
N LYS A 112 -37.54 37.10 28.62
CA LYS A 112 -37.20 36.19 29.71
C LYS A 112 -38.12 34.98 29.82
N LEU A 113 -39.25 34.98 29.11
CA LEU A 113 -40.16 33.83 29.14
C LEU A 113 -39.58 32.64 28.36
N PRO A 114 -39.85 31.40 28.83
CA PRO A 114 -39.29 30.23 28.21
C PRO A 114 -39.59 30.15 26.70
N ASP A 115 -38.59 29.77 25.92
CA ASP A 115 -38.66 29.52 24.50
C ASP A 115 -39.11 30.70 23.61
N VAL A 116 -39.19 31.91 24.12
CA VAL A 116 -39.47 33.15 23.35
C VAL A 116 -38.26 33.54 22.53
N LEU A 117 -37.08 33.44 23.09
CA LEU A 117 -35.80 33.59 22.39
C LEU A 117 -35.14 32.24 22.24
N THR A 118 -34.84 31.84 21.03
CA THR A 118 -34.10 30.62 20.72
C THR A 118 -32.73 30.98 20.17
N VAL A 119 -31.69 30.46 20.76
CA VAL A 119 -30.32 30.58 20.26
C VAL A 119 -30.03 29.31 19.46
N SER A 120 -29.85 29.44 18.16
CA SER A 120 -29.49 28.34 17.29
C SER A 120 -28.17 28.64 16.57
N LYS A 121 -27.45 27.61 16.15
CA LYS A 121 -26.35 27.78 15.19
C LYS A 121 -26.94 28.13 13.83
N ALA A 122 -26.28 29.01 13.10
CA ALA A 122 -26.64 29.28 11.71
C ALA A 122 -26.61 27.96 10.89
N GLU A 123 -27.59 27.79 9.99
CA GLU A 123 -27.58 26.66 9.10
C GLU A 123 -26.35 26.71 8.20
N GLU A 124 -25.59 25.64 8.19
CA GLU A 124 -24.45 25.50 7.30
C GLU A 124 -24.90 25.02 5.92
N ASP A 125 -24.31 25.57 4.85
CA ASP A 125 -24.50 25.03 3.52
C ASP A 125 -23.67 23.75 3.39
N LEU A 126 -24.38 22.60 3.41
CA LEU A 126 -23.77 21.26 3.39
C LEU A 126 -22.96 21.01 2.12
N GLU A 127 -23.34 21.61 0.98
CA GLU A 127 -22.60 21.47 -0.28
C GLU A 127 -21.25 22.17 -0.22
N THR A 128 -21.23 23.39 0.31
CA THR A 128 -19.98 24.14 0.53
C THR A 128 -19.06 23.42 1.50
N VAL A 129 -19.59 22.88 2.61
CA VAL A 129 -18.78 22.14 3.58
C VAL A 129 -18.20 20.87 2.97
N ALA A 130 -18.99 20.12 2.19
CA ALA A 130 -18.50 18.93 1.50
C ALA A 130 -17.41 19.27 0.47
N ALA A 131 -17.55 20.38 -0.23
CA ALA A 131 -16.56 20.88 -1.18
C ALA A 131 -15.24 21.26 -0.48
N ASP A 132 -15.32 21.95 0.65
CA ASP A 132 -14.15 22.32 1.48
C ASP A 132 -13.39 21.06 1.95
N ILE A 133 -14.12 20.06 2.50
CA ILE A 133 -13.53 18.78 2.93
C ILE A 133 -12.84 18.09 1.75
N CYS A 134 -13.47 18.04 0.58
CA CYS A 134 -12.91 17.44 -0.62
C CYS A 134 -11.66 18.19 -1.12
N GLN A 135 -11.62 19.51 -1.02
CA GLN A 135 -10.45 20.29 -1.40
C GLN A 135 -9.24 19.95 -0.54
N VAL A 136 -9.41 19.89 0.78
CA VAL A 136 -8.32 19.50 1.71
C VAL A 136 -7.93 18.06 1.53
N LEU A 137 -8.91 17.17 1.25
CA LEU A 137 -8.64 15.77 0.93
C LEU A 137 -7.77 15.64 -0.34
N ASP A 138 -8.05 16.40 -1.39
CA ASP A 138 -7.27 16.35 -2.64
C ASP A 138 -5.80 16.72 -2.38
N GLN A 139 -5.53 17.71 -1.52
CA GLN A 139 -4.17 18.06 -1.10
C GLN A 139 -3.52 16.93 -0.28
N ALA A 140 -4.26 16.31 0.65
CA ALA A 140 -3.76 15.18 1.42
C ALA A 140 -3.46 13.95 0.52
N LEU A 141 -4.31 13.70 -0.49
CA LEU A 141 -4.11 12.64 -1.49
C LEU A 141 -2.91 12.92 -2.40
N ALA A 142 -2.63 14.19 -2.74
CA ALA A 142 -1.43 14.55 -3.47
C ALA A 142 -0.17 14.22 -2.67
N ALA A 143 -0.08 14.68 -1.42
CA ALA A 143 1.03 14.37 -0.51
C ALA A 143 1.20 12.85 -0.27
N TYR A 144 0.08 12.13 -0.12
CA TYR A 144 0.04 10.67 -0.01
C TYR A 144 0.62 9.98 -1.25
N ASN A 145 0.23 10.40 -2.45
CA ASN A 145 0.73 9.82 -3.70
C ASN A 145 2.21 10.15 -3.93
N ASP A 146 2.67 11.34 -3.55
CA ASP A 146 4.08 11.71 -3.62
C ASP A 146 4.95 10.83 -2.71
N MET A 147 4.51 10.61 -1.47
CA MET A 147 5.19 9.70 -0.56
C MET A 147 5.28 8.28 -1.13
N ARG A 148 4.17 7.74 -1.67
CA ARG A 148 4.14 6.41 -2.31
C ARG A 148 5.09 6.31 -3.50
N ALA A 149 5.19 7.37 -4.30
CA ALA A 149 6.10 7.41 -5.44
C ALA A 149 7.57 7.44 -5.00
N VAL A 150 7.90 8.16 -3.92
CA VAL A 150 9.25 8.18 -3.35
C VAL A 150 9.62 6.80 -2.80
N GLU A 151 8.72 6.19 -2.03
CA GLU A 151 8.93 4.87 -1.44
C GLU A 151 9.02 3.79 -2.53
N GLY A 152 8.14 3.84 -3.54
CA GLY A 152 8.18 2.92 -4.69
C GLY A 152 9.49 2.96 -5.45
N ARG A 153 10.11 4.14 -5.61
CA ARG A 153 11.44 4.25 -6.21
C ARG A 153 12.51 3.56 -5.37
N ARG A 154 12.50 3.75 -4.04
CA ARG A 154 13.45 3.10 -3.13
C ARG A 154 13.33 1.58 -3.17
N LEU A 155 12.08 1.06 -3.20
CA LEU A 155 11.82 -0.37 -3.34
C LEU A 155 12.37 -0.90 -4.68
N ALA A 156 12.15 -0.17 -5.78
CA ALA A 156 12.65 -0.56 -7.09
C ALA A 156 14.20 -0.57 -7.15
N GLU A 157 14.86 0.39 -6.51
CA GLU A 157 16.33 0.47 -6.42
C GLU A 157 16.89 -0.69 -5.59
N ASP A 158 16.28 -1.02 -4.44
CA ASP A 158 16.67 -2.16 -3.61
C ASP A 158 16.53 -3.48 -4.38
N ILE A 159 15.39 -3.69 -5.05
CA ILE A 159 15.17 -4.88 -5.89
C ILE A 159 16.22 -4.95 -7.01
N ALA A 160 16.50 -3.85 -7.69
CA ALA A 160 17.51 -3.81 -8.75
C ALA A 160 18.91 -4.20 -8.24
N GLY A 161 19.30 -3.75 -7.05
CA GLY A 161 20.55 -4.15 -6.40
C GLY A 161 20.60 -5.65 -6.09
N ARG A 162 19.50 -6.22 -5.59
CA ARG A 162 19.40 -7.67 -5.31
C ARG A 162 19.45 -8.52 -6.58
N LEU A 163 18.86 -8.04 -7.66
CA LEU A 163 18.95 -8.71 -8.97
C LEU A 163 20.40 -8.81 -9.47
N VAL A 164 21.24 -7.79 -9.24
CA VAL A 164 22.67 -7.87 -9.56
C VAL A 164 23.37 -8.97 -8.75
N THR A 165 22.99 -9.16 -7.49
CA THR A 165 23.52 -10.24 -6.65
C THR A 165 23.12 -11.60 -7.20
N ILE A 166 21.88 -11.78 -7.61
CA ILE A 166 21.38 -13.03 -8.25
C ILE A 166 22.15 -13.28 -9.56
N GLU A 167 22.26 -12.29 -10.45
CA GLU A 167 22.99 -12.45 -11.72
C GLU A 167 24.46 -12.83 -11.51
N THR A 168 25.09 -12.27 -10.49
CA THR A 168 26.46 -12.61 -10.11
C THR A 168 26.57 -14.06 -9.67
N ALA A 169 25.63 -14.55 -8.85
CA ALA A 169 25.58 -15.94 -8.41
C ALA A 169 25.29 -16.88 -9.60
N VAL A 170 24.34 -16.55 -10.49
CA VAL A 170 24.09 -17.30 -11.73
C VAL A 170 25.39 -17.42 -12.55
N GLY A 171 26.13 -16.33 -12.75
CA GLY A 171 27.41 -16.36 -13.47
C GLY A 171 28.49 -17.21 -12.78
N ARG A 172 28.47 -17.40 -11.46
CA ARG A 172 29.35 -18.36 -10.77
C ARG A 172 28.92 -19.79 -11.03
N VAL A 173 27.63 -20.09 -10.96
CA VAL A 173 27.04 -21.40 -11.28
C VAL A 173 27.41 -21.83 -12.69
N GLU A 174 27.23 -20.96 -13.68
CA GLU A 174 27.57 -21.21 -15.10
C GLU A 174 29.05 -21.57 -15.29
N ARG A 175 29.95 -20.93 -14.56
CA ARG A 175 31.39 -21.23 -14.63
C ARG A 175 31.77 -22.50 -13.89
N GLN A 176 31.09 -22.83 -12.79
CA GLN A 176 31.39 -24.01 -11.97
C GLN A 176 30.83 -25.28 -12.55
N SER A 177 29.71 -25.26 -13.27
CA SER A 177 29.03 -26.45 -13.80
C SER A 177 29.95 -27.33 -14.69
N PRO A 178 30.70 -26.77 -15.68
CA PRO A 178 31.64 -27.58 -16.47
C PRO A 178 32.78 -28.17 -15.64
N GLN A 179 33.26 -27.46 -14.60
CA GLN A 179 34.33 -27.95 -13.72
C GLN A 179 33.90 -29.14 -12.90
N THR A 180 32.60 -29.15 -12.46
CA THR A 180 32.01 -30.28 -11.73
C THR A 180 32.01 -31.58 -12.57
N VAL A 181 31.71 -31.45 -13.88
CA VAL A 181 31.75 -32.59 -14.83
C VAL A 181 33.20 -33.11 -14.99
N SER A 182 34.17 -32.19 -15.15
CA SER A 182 35.59 -32.57 -15.27
C SER A 182 36.09 -33.30 -14.02
N ALA A 183 35.82 -32.72 -12.84
CA ALA A 183 36.19 -33.33 -11.57
C ALA A 183 35.52 -34.70 -11.33
N TYR A 184 34.27 -34.87 -11.78
CA TYR A 184 33.60 -36.18 -11.73
C TYR A 184 34.29 -37.20 -12.63
N ARG A 185 34.63 -36.84 -13.88
CA ARG A 185 35.35 -37.70 -14.80
C ARG A 185 36.69 -38.17 -14.21
N GLU A 186 37.50 -37.26 -13.70
CA GLU A 186 38.80 -37.58 -13.07
C GLU A 186 38.65 -38.52 -11.85
N ARG A 187 37.65 -38.27 -11.00
CA ARG A 187 37.36 -39.13 -9.85
C ARG A 187 36.89 -40.51 -10.28
N LEU A 188 36.03 -40.60 -11.30
CA LEU A 188 35.55 -41.88 -11.85
C LEU A 188 36.72 -42.70 -12.42
N GLU A 189 37.57 -42.09 -13.21
CA GLU A 189 38.76 -42.70 -13.78
C GLU A 189 39.72 -43.22 -12.72
N LYS A 190 40.00 -42.41 -11.67
CA LYS A 190 40.82 -42.83 -10.55
C LYS A 190 40.24 -44.06 -9.81
N LYS A 191 38.95 -44.03 -9.51
CA LYS A 191 38.25 -45.11 -8.80
C LYS A 191 38.20 -46.40 -9.64
N MET A 192 38.02 -46.29 -10.97
CA MET A 192 38.09 -47.44 -11.87
C MET A 192 39.49 -48.04 -11.92
N ARG A 193 40.54 -47.23 -11.95
CA ARG A 193 41.93 -47.72 -11.87
C ARG A 193 42.21 -48.46 -10.56
N GLU A 194 41.72 -47.98 -9.42
CA GLU A 194 41.87 -48.63 -8.11
C GLU A 194 41.12 -49.96 -8.03
N VAL A 195 39.93 -50.05 -8.57
CA VAL A 195 39.10 -51.27 -8.49
C VAL A 195 39.53 -52.35 -9.49
N LEU A 196 39.95 -51.96 -10.67
CA LEU A 196 40.27 -52.89 -11.77
C LEU A 196 41.71 -53.40 -11.77
N ALA A 197 42.60 -52.86 -10.90
CA ALA A 197 44.00 -53.21 -10.60
C ALA A 197 44.85 -53.87 -11.72
N SER A 198 44.29 -54.68 -12.58
CA SER A 198 44.99 -55.47 -13.66
C SER A 198 44.21 -55.56 -14.97
N THR A 199 43.06 -54.93 -15.08
CA THR A 199 42.22 -55.00 -16.29
C THR A 199 42.28 -53.67 -17.05
N THR A 200 42.34 -53.73 -18.40
CA THR A 200 42.33 -52.54 -19.26
C THR A 200 41.02 -51.77 -19.04
N ILE A 201 41.14 -50.50 -18.74
CA ILE A 201 39.99 -49.61 -18.57
C ILE A 201 39.44 -49.29 -19.97
N ASP A 202 38.13 -49.51 -20.15
CA ASP A 202 37.41 -49.10 -21.35
C ASP A 202 37.11 -47.58 -21.26
N GLU A 203 37.91 -46.79 -21.99
CA GLU A 203 37.73 -45.34 -22.07
C GLU A 203 36.34 -44.92 -22.58
N GLY A 204 35.76 -45.72 -23.52
CA GLY A 204 34.43 -45.48 -24.04
C GLY A 204 33.36 -45.54 -22.98
N ARG A 205 33.52 -46.42 -21.97
CA ARG A 205 32.60 -46.54 -20.86
C ARG A 205 32.73 -45.37 -19.86
N ILE A 206 33.94 -44.88 -19.61
CA ILE A 206 34.18 -43.68 -18.81
C ILE A 206 33.53 -42.45 -19.45
N LEU A 207 33.71 -42.28 -20.76
CA LEU A 207 33.11 -41.18 -21.52
C LEU A 207 31.58 -41.25 -21.48
N THR A 208 30.99 -42.44 -21.66
CA THR A 208 29.52 -42.62 -21.58
C THR A 208 28.98 -42.27 -20.19
N GLU A 209 29.60 -42.73 -19.12
CA GLU A 209 29.17 -42.39 -17.74
C GLU A 209 29.36 -40.90 -17.43
N ALA A 210 30.45 -40.27 -17.93
CA ALA A 210 30.68 -38.87 -17.79
C ALA A 210 29.63 -38.03 -18.57
N ALA A 211 29.22 -38.48 -19.76
CA ALA A 211 28.17 -37.83 -20.55
C ALA A 211 26.79 -37.92 -19.86
N ILE A 212 26.43 -39.09 -19.34
CA ILE A 212 25.20 -39.29 -18.56
C ILE A 212 25.19 -38.37 -17.31
N PHE A 213 26.33 -38.30 -16.60
CA PHE A 213 26.47 -37.39 -15.46
C PHE A 213 26.36 -35.94 -15.87
N ALA A 214 27.02 -35.53 -16.97
CA ALA A 214 26.95 -34.17 -17.49
C ALA A 214 25.51 -33.75 -17.80
N ASP A 215 24.73 -34.62 -18.46
CA ASP A 215 23.32 -34.37 -18.75
C ASP A 215 22.48 -34.23 -17.44
N LYS A 216 22.76 -35.11 -16.48
CA LYS A 216 22.06 -35.05 -15.17
C LYS A 216 22.32 -33.79 -14.36
N VAL A 217 23.52 -33.22 -14.46
CA VAL A 217 23.91 -32.00 -13.71
C VAL A 217 23.86 -30.73 -14.55
N ALA A 218 23.41 -30.83 -15.81
CA ALA A 218 23.27 -29.67 -16.70
C ALA A 218 22.25 -28.67 -16.09
N VAL A 219 22.68 -27.42 -15.96
CA VAL A 219 21.88 -26.30 -15.41
C VAL A 219 21.74 -25.12 -16.36
N ASP A 220 22.15 -25.33 -17.62
CA ASP A 220 22.17 -24.26 -18.62
C ASP A 220 20.78 -23.69 -18.90
N GLU A 221 19.76 -24.54 -18.95
CA GLU A 221 18.38 -24.13 -19.17
C GLU A 221 17.87 -23.25 -17.99
N GLU A 222 18.13 -23.66 -16.77
CA GLU A 222 17.72 -22.95 -15.55
C GLU A 222 18.44 -21.62 -15.44
N THR A 223 19.72 -21.53 -15.76
CA THR A 223 20.47 -20.28 -15.72
C THR A 223 20.00 -19.28 -16.79
N VAL A 224 19.71 -19.75 -18.02
CA VAL A 224 19.12 -18.94 -19.08
C VAL A 224 17.73 -18.44 -18.68
N ARG A 225 16.88 -19.28 -18.07
CA ARG A 225 15.57 -18.89 -17.56
C ARG A 225 15.70 -17.85 -16.45
N LEU A 226 16.60 -18.03 -15.49
CA LEU A 226 16.86 -17.04 -14.43
C LEU A 226 17.25 -15.68 -15.01
N ARG A 227 18.14 -15.63 -16.00
CA ARG A 227 18.49 -14.38 -16.70
C ARG A 227 17.31 -13.74 -17.40
N SER A 228 16.46 -14.53 -18.04
CA SER A 228 15.22 -14.06 -18.65
C SER A 228 14.28 -13.46 -17.60
N HIS A 229 14.12 -14.13 -16.47
CA HIS A 229 13.28 -13.64 -15.36
C HIS A 229 13.81 -12.34 -14.75
N VAL A 230 15.14 -12.20 -14.61
CA VAL A 230 15.77 -10.94 -14.20
C VAL A 230 15.43 -9.79 -15.16
N ALA A 231 15.55 -10.02 -16.45
CA ALA A 231 15.22 -9.02 -17.47
C ALA A 231 13.73 -8.63 -17.45
N GLN A 232 12.83 -9.61 -17.27
CA GLN A 232 11.40 -9.38 -17.14
C GLN A 232 11.08 -8.55 -15.89
N LEU A 233 11.67 -8.87 -14.72
CA LEU A 233 11.43 -8.13 -13.50
C LEU A 233 11.91 -6.67 -13.61
N ARG A 234 13.07 -6.43 -14.22
CA ARG A 234 13.55 -5.07 -14.52
C ARG A 234 12.57 -4.28 -15.39
N THR A 235 11.98 -4.92 -16.38
CA THR A 235 10.97 -4.29 -17.24
C THR A 235 9.70 -3.97 -16.48
N MET A 236 9.24 -4.88 -15.62
CA MET A 236 8.05 -4.68 -14.77
C MET A 236 8.24 -3.53 -13.76
N LEU A 237 9.43 -3.37 -13.18
CA LEU A 237 9.76 -2.26 -12.28
C LEU A 237 9.66 -0.88 -12.96
N GLN A 238 9.83 -0.81 -14.28
CA GLN A 238 9.72 0.41 -15.07
C GLN A 238 8.32 0.64 -15.64
N ALA A 239 7.42 -0.35 -15.56
CA ALA A 239 6.08 -0.27 -16.12
C ALA A 239 5.25 0.85 -15.46
N GLN A 240 4.30 1.40 -16.23
CA GLN A 240 3.35 2.43 -15.75
C GLN A 240 2.01 1.83 -15.29
N ARG A 241 1.87 0.51 -15.34
CA ARG A 241 0.68 -0.23 -14.91
C ARG A 241 0.96 -1.03 -13.63
N PRO A 242 -0.06 -1.35 -12.83
CA PRO A 242 0.09 -2.23 -11.68
C PRO A 242 0.66 -3.59 -12.11
N THR A 243 1.81 -3.98 -11.55
CA THR A 243 2.53 -5.21 -11.91
C THR A 243 2.77 -6.15 -10.73
N GLY A 244 2.31 -5.79 -9.52
CA GLY A 244 2.60 -6.55 -8.31
C GLY A 244 2.23 -8.04 -8.35
N LYS A 245 1.10 -8.41 -9.00
CA LYS A 245 0.71 -9.82 -9.16
C LYS A 245 1.62 -10.57 -10.14
N ASP A 246 1.98 -9.91 -11.24
CA ASP A 246 2.85 -10.49 -12.26
C ASP A 246 4.25 -10.71 -11.67
N MET A 247 4.73 -9.77 -10.85
CA MET A 247 6.00 -9.90 -10.12
C MET A 247 5.97 -11.03 -9.09
N ASP A 248 4.89 -11.19 -8.31
CA ASP A 248 4.77 -12.29 -7.34
C ASP A 248 4.80 -13.66 -8.02
N PHE A 249 4.11 -13.81 -9.18
CA PHE A 249 4.21 -15.01 -10.00
C PHE A 249 5.64 -15.24 -10.49
N LEU A 250 6.30 -14.20 -10.96
CA LEU A 250 7.69 -14.29 -11.43
C LEU A 250 8.64 -14.73 -10.31
N MET A 251 8.40 -14.31 -9.05
CA MET A 251 9.18 -14.78 -7.90
C MET A 251 9.02 -16.30 -7.64
N GLN A 252 7.86 -16.86 -7.95
CA GLN A 252 7.65 -18.31 -7.88
C GLN A 252 8.50 -19.05 -8.93
N GLU A 253 8.59 -18.51 -10.15
CA GLU A 253 9.44 -19.07 -11.19
C GLU A 253 10.94 -18.96 -10.82
N PHE A 254 11.38 -17.82 -10.25
CA PHE A 254 12.74 -17.71 -9.71
C PHE A 254 13.06 -18.82 -8.70
N ASN A 255 12.16 -19.05 -7.73
CA ASN A 255 12.31 -20.10 -6.74
C ASN A 255 12.35 -21.49 -7.36
N ARG A 256 11.54 -21.72 -8.39
CA ARG A 256 11.49 -22.99 -9.12
C ARG A 256 12.84 -23.27 -9.79
N GLU A 257 13.38 -22.32 -10.54
CA GLU A 257 14.67 -22.49 -11.20
C GLU A 257 15.82 -22.67 -10.18
N CYS A 258 15.84 -21.91 -9.11
CA CYS A 258 16.80 -22.12 -8.01
C CYS A 258 16.70 -23.51 -7.38
N ASN A 259 15.48 -24.04 -7.17
CA ASN A 259 15.28 -25.38 -6.65
C ASN A 259 15.81 -26.45 -7.62
N THR A 260 15.57 -26.29 -8.93
CA THR A 260 16.04 -27.22 -9.96
C THR A 260 17.56 -27.24 -10.00
N ILE A 261 18.22 -26.07 -10.01
CA ILE A 261 19.70 -26.00 -9.93
C ILE A 261 20.18 -26.70 -8.66
N GLY A 262 19.57 -26.44 -7.50
CA GLY A 262 19.95 -27.05 -6.24
C GLY A 262 19.82 -28.57 -6.24
N SER A 263 18.80 -29.12 -6.91
CA SER A 263 18.59 -30.57 -7.01
C SER A 263 19.55 -31.27 -7.98
N LYS A 264 19.99 -30.56 -9.01
CA LYS A 264 20.94 -31.06 -10.02
C LYS A 264 22.40 -30.95 -9.56
N CYS A 265 22.70 -30.00 -8.66
CA CYS A 265 24.08 -29.76 -8.28
C CYS A 265 24.57 -30.75 -7.23
N SER A 266 25.82 -31.17 -7.38
CA SER A 266 26.54 -32.01 -6.41
C SER A 266 27.78 -31.32 -5.83
N ASP A 267 27.93 -30.04 -6.10
CA ASP A 267 29.05 -29.20 -5.67
C ASP A 267 28.65 -28.26 -4.55
N LEU A 268 29.51 -28.15 -3.52
CA LEU A 268 29.24 -27.34 -2.33
C LEU A 268 29.17 -25.83 -2.67
N ALA A 269 30.05 -25.36 -3.56
CA ALA A 269 30.07 -23.94 -3.95
C ALA A 269 28.80 -23.55 -4.68
N VAL A 270 28.32 -24.39 -5.61
CA VAL A 270 27.04 -24.19 -6.32
C VAL A 270 25.87 -24.23 -5.32
N THR A 271 25.92 -25.14 -4.34
CA THR A 271 24.87 -25.21 -3.29
C THR A 271 24.81 -23.91 -2.47
N GLN A 272 25.96 -23.33 -2.12
CA GLN A 272 26.02 -22.04 -1.41
C GLN A 272 25.45 -20.90 -2.25
N ASP A 273 25.77 -20.85 -3.56
CA ASP A 273 25.21 -19.85 -4.47
C ASP A 273 23.70 -20.00 -4.62
N VAL A 274 23.15 -21.21 -4.68
CA VAL A 274 21.71 -21.47 -4.71
C VAL A 274 21.03 -20.99 -3.44
N VAL A 275 21.61 -21.25 -2.27
CA VAL A 275 21.07 -20.76 -0.98
C VAL A 275 21.08 -19.23 -0.94
N ALA A 276 22.15 -18.59 -1.40
CA ALA A 276 22.25 -17.14 -1.48
C ALA A 276 21.21 -16.56 -2.45
N MET A 277 21.05 -17.14 -3.64
CA MET A 277 20.01 -16.71 -4.61
C MET A 277 18.61 -16.83 -4.02
N LYS A 278 18.27 -17.94 -3.37
CA LYS A 278 16.96 -18.14 -2.72
C LYS A 278 16.69 -17.11 -1.63
N ALA A 279 17.71 -16.78 -0.83
CA ALA A 279 17.58 -15.73 0.18
C ALA A 279 17.28 -14.35 -0.43
N GLU A 280 17.95 -13.99 -1.54
CA GLU A 280 17.66 -12.74 -2.23
C GLU A 280 16.28 -12.75 -2.92
N VAL A 281 15.87 -13.88 -3.51
CA VAL A 281 14.53 -14.04 -4.10
C VAL A 281 13.43 -13.83 -3.06
N GLU A 282 13.58 -14.37 -1.84
CA GLU A 282 12.58 -14.17 -0.79
C GLU A 282 12.52 -12.72 -0.31
N LYS A 283 13.67 -12.05 -0.16
CA LYS A 283 13.71 -10.62 0.15
C LYS A 283 13.04 -9.78 -0.94
N ILE A 284 13.28 -10.08 -2.23
CA ILE A 284 12.60 -9.41 -3.34
C ILE A 284 11.10 -9.65 -3.26
N ARG A 285 10.66 -10.87 -2.98
CA ARG A 285 9.25 -11.24 -2.86
C ARG A 285 8.54 -10.44 -1.77
N GLU A 286 9.16 -10.26 -0.60
CA GLU A 286 8.62 -9.41 0.47
C GLU A 286 8.45 -7.96 0.01
N GLN A 287 9.41 -7.41 -0.76
CA GLN A 287 9.33 -6.05 -1.31
C GLN A 287 8.23 -5.93 -2.38
N VAL A 288 8.12 -6.91 -3.27
CA VAL A 288 7.11 -6.96 -4.35
C VAL A 288 5.69 -6.94 -3.78
N GLN A 289 5.45 -7.56 -2.62
CA GLN A 289 4.15 -7.52 -1.93
C GLN A 289 3.72 -6.11 -1.53
N ASN A 290 4.65 -5.17 -1.41
CA ASN A 290 4.39 -3.78 -1.07
C ASN A 290 4.37 -2.84 -2.30
N ILE A 291 4.41 -3.37 -3.51
CA ILE A 291 4.41 -2.63 -4.78
C ILE A 291 3.05 -2.72 -5.48
N GLU A 292 2.62 -1.58 -6.02
CA GLU A 292 1.45 -1.42 -6.89
C GLU A 292 1.87 -0.93 -8.28
#